data_a2f0d8eff4061de9a6e3e6ca71356146
#
_entry.id   a2f0d8eff4061de9a6e3e6ca71356146
#
_cell.length_a   1.000
_cell.length_b   1.000
_cell.length_c   1.000
_cell.angle_alpha   90.00
_cell.angle_beta   90.00
_cell.angle_gamma   90.00
#
_symmetry.space_group_name_H-M   'P 1'
#
loop_
_entity.id
_entity.type
_entity.pdbx_description
1 polymer ?
#
loop_
_entity_poly.entity_id
_entity_poly.type
_entity_poly.pdbx_seq_one_letter_code
_entity_poly.pdbx_strand_id
1 'polypeptide(L)'
;MIFEKKTLLGLDIGSQSIKLVDLAKVRGGYELKSLGLGLIPAECIVDKDIMDSETVVDTIKNLRENLKLRARGTASAISGHSVIVKKAELPLMSQAELQQTLMIEAEQYIPFDINDVYLDSFILGESLERSDMMDVLFVASKKELVDDYSSAIRNAGLKPMLMDIDVFALETMYEVNYPDAPESVVALVDVGASMININVLKDGMSIFARDISMGGRQLTER
;
A
#
# COMPACT_ATOMS: atom_id res chain seq x y z
N MET A 1 30.65 -3.84 -12.93
CA MET A 1 30.08 -3.26 -11.70
C MET A 1 28.72 -3.91 -11.53
N ILE A 2 28.62 -4.93 -10.65
CA ILE A 2 27.36 -5.63 -10.37
C ILE A 2 26.55 -4.67 -9.50
N PHE A 3 25.52 -4.05 -10.05
CA PHE A 3 24.52 -3.34 -9.25
C PHE A 3 23.79 -4.40 -8.43
N GLU A 4 24.17 -4.59 -7.18
CA GLU A 4 23.31 -5.26 -6.20
C GLU A 4 21.97 -4.50 -6.21
N LYS A 5 20.92 -5.15 -6.67
CA LYS A 5 19.55 -4.64 -6.48
C LYS A 5 19.37 -4.48 -4.97
N LYS A 6 19.35 -3.24 -4.49
CA LYS A 6 19.11 -2.94 -3.08
C LYS A 6 17.79 -3.57 -2.69
N THR A 7 17.83 -4.57 -1.82
CA THR A 7 16.63 -5.14 -1.22
C THR A 7 15.97 -4.07 -0.36
N LEU A 8 14.65 -3.92 -0.50
CA LEU A 8 13.85 -3.09 0.38
C LEU A 8 13.35 -3.95 1.54
N LEU A 9 13.28 -3.35 2.72
CA LEU A 9 12.57 -3.92 3.86
C LEU A 9 11.08 -3.68 3.67
N GLY A 10 10.25 -4.68 3.89
CA GLY A 10 8.81 -4.50 4.02
C GLY A 10 8.51 -3.97 5.42
N LEU A 11 7.81 -2.84 5.52
CA LEU A 11 7.41 -2.21 6.77
C LEU A 11 5.91 -1.97 6.77
N ASP A 12 5.20 -2.70 7.63
CA ASP A 12 3.77 -2.50 7.89
C ASP A 12 3.58 -1.76 9.22
N ILE A 13 2.98 -0.58 9.18
CA ILE A 13 2.66 0.25 10.33
C ILE A 13 1.15 0.13 10.60
N GLY A 14 0.79 -0.86 11.39
CA GLY A 14 -0.61 -1.13 11.76
C GLY A 14 -0.99 -0.53 13.11
N SER A 15 -2.29 -0.44 13.41
CA SER A 15 -2.85 0.22 14.61
C SER A 15 -2.63 -0.54 15.93
N GLN A 16 -2.09 -1.75 15.91
CA GLN A 16 -1.77 -2.55 17.10
C GLN A 16 -0.33 -3.02 17.11
N SER A 17 0.28 -3.14 15.95
CA SER A 17 1.64 -3.66 15.82
C SER A 17 2.30 -3.14 14.55
N ILE A 18 3.61 -2.95 14.64
CA ILE A 18 4.49 -2.67 13.51
C ILE A 18 5.21 -3.96 13.16
N LYS A 19 5.23 -4.32 11.87
CA LYS A 19 5.94 -5.50 11.37
C LYS A 19 7.04 -5.05 10.42
N LEU A 20 8.18 -5.71 10.50
CA LEU A 20 9.34 -5.44 9.66
C LEU A 20 9.84 -6.77 9.08
N VAL A 21 9.95 -6.84 7.76
CA VAL A 21 10.36 -8.05 7.06
C VAL A 21 11.54 -7.78 6.13
N ASP A 22 12.51 -8.69 6.10
CA ASP A 22 13.61 -8.70 5.13
C ASP A 22 13.51 -9.98 4.29
N LEU A 23 13.35 -9.82 2.97
CA LEU A 23 13.26 -10.89 2.00
C LEU A 23 14.44 -10.83 1.04
N ALA A 24 15.01 -11.98 0.73
CA ALA A 24 15.99 -12.11 -0.35
C ALA A 24 15.36 -12.82 -1.55
N LYS A 25 15.55 -12.26 -2.74
CA LYS A 25 15.17 -12.94 -3.99
C LYS A 25 16.11 -14.11 -4.23
N VAL A 26 15.55 -15.31 -4.36
CA VAL A 26 16.28 -16.54 -4.66
C VAL A 26 15.76 -17.17 -5.96
N ARG A 27 16.41 -18.25 -6.43
CA ARG A 27 15.91 -18.98 -7.60
C ARG A 27 14.56 -19.64 -7.28
N GLY A 28 13.51 -19.16 -7.93
CA GLY A 28 12.16 -19.72 -7.79
C GLY A 28 11.29 -19.03 -6.72
N GLY A 29 11.72 -17.87 -6.17
CA GLY A 29 10.87 -17.14 -5.23
C GLY A 29 11.63 -16.22 -4.29
N TYR A 30 11.20 -16.19 -3.04
CA TYR A 30 11.78 -15.35 -1.99
C TYR A 30 12.10 -16.19 -0.75
N GLU A 31 13.16 -15.82 -0.07
CA GLU A 31 13.58 -16.41 1.21
C GLU A 31 13.42 -15.37 2.30
N LEU A 32 12.73 -15.74 3.39
CA LEU A 32 12.61 -14.90 4.58
C LEU A 32 13.96 -14.85 5.31
N LYS A 33 14.56 -13.67 5.42
CA LYS A 33 15.82 -13.44 6.15
C LYS A 33 15.57 -12.99 7.58
N SER A 34 14.62 -12.08 7.77
CA SER A 34 14.26 -11.57 9.09
C SER A 34 12.78 -11.18 9.13
N LEU A 35 12.17 -11.41 10.29
CA LEU A 35 10.81 -10.96 10.59
C LEU A 35 10.78 -10.46 12.04
N GLY A 36 10.21 -9.28 12.24
CA GLY A 36 9.98 -8.71 13.55
C GLY A 36 8.60 -8.11 13.69
N LEU A 37 8.07 -8.19 14.90
CA LEU A 37 6.81 -7.58 15.30
C LEU A 37 7.02 -6.79 16.59
N GLY A 38 6.61 -5.53 16.60
CA GLY A 38 6.58 -4.65 17.77
C GLY A 38 5.15 -4.22 18.06
N LEU A 39 4.67 -4.44 19.27
CA LEU A 39 3.35 -3.95 19.69
C LEU A 39 3.43 -2.46 19.97
N ILE A 40 2.35 -1.75 19.66
CA ILE A 40 2.14 -0.35 20.01
C ILE A 40 0.79 -0.20 20.75
N PRO A 41 0.65 0.80 21.66
CA PRO A 41 -0.62 1.16 22.26
C PRO A 41 -1.69 1.49 21.21
N ALA A 42 -2.94 1.21 21.55
CA ALA A 42 -4.06 1.34 20.61
C ALA A 42 -4.29 2.78 20.13
N GLU A 43 -3.96 3.75 20.97
CA GLU A 43 -4.11 5.19 20.74
C GLU A 43 -2.99 5.79 19.90
N CYS A 44 -1.91 5.04 19.62
CA CYS A 44 -0.81 5.56 18.81
C CYS A 44 -1.19 5.78 17.35
N ILE A 45 -2.13 4.97 16.82
CA ILE A 45 -2.65 5.11 15.46
C ILE A 45 -4.18 4.95 15.52
N VAL A 46 -4.89 6.02 15.17
CA VAL A 46 -6.35 6.07 15.15
C VAL A 46 -6.81 6.42 13.75
N ASP A 47 -7.69 5.61 13.17
CA ASP A 47 -8.21 5.78 11.79
C ASP A 47 -7.11 5.96 10.72
N LYS A 48 -5.94 5.30 10.94
CA LYS A 48 -4.71 5.36 10.14
C LYS A 48 -3.86 6.62 10.36
N ASP A 49 -4.32 7.62 11.12
CA ASP A 49 -3.51 8.79 11.47
C ASP A 49 -2.57 8.46 12.65
N ILE A 50 -1.31 8.89 12.55
CA ILE A 50 -0.30 8.69 13.61
C ILE A 50 -0.49 9.75 14.68
N MET A 51 -1.05 9.35 15.84
CA MET A 51 -1.30 10.24 16.99
C MET A 51 -0.08 10.34 17.92
N ASP A 52 0.71 9.27 18.03
CA ASP A 52 1.96 9.24 18.83
C ASP A 52 3.13 8.80 17.93
N SER A 53 3.73 9.79 17.29
CA SER A 53 4.85 9.58 16.37
C SER A 53 6.10 9.09 17.10
N GLU A 54 6.34 9.46 18.37
CA GLU A 54 7.51 9.04 19.12
C GLU A 54 7.50 7.54 19.37
N THR A 55 6.37 7.00 19.85
CA THR A 55 6.21 5.56 20.09
C THR A 55 6.33 4.75 18.79
N VAL A 56 5.75 5.23 17.70
CA VAL A 56 5.86 4.58 16.38
C VAL A 56 7.32 4.56 15.92
N VAL A 57 8.01 5.69 15.97
CA VAL A 57 9.42 5.83 15.58
C VAL A 57 10.32 4.92 16.41
N ASP A 58 10.16 4.90 17.71
CA ASP A 58 10.99 4.10 18.61
C ASP A 58 10.74 2.61 18.44
N THR A 59 9.49 2.21 18.17
CA THR A 59 9.17 0.81 17.86
C THR A 59 9.87 0.36 16.57
N ILE A 60 9.88 1.18 15.51
CA ILE A 60 10.58 0.87 14.25
C ILE A 60 12.09 0.78 14.49
N LYS A 61 12.69 1.71 15.26
CA LYS A 61 14.12 1.68 15.63
C LYS A 61 14.47 0.40 16.34
N ASN A 62 13.72 0.06 17.40
CA ASN A 62 13.93 -1.15 18.19
C ASN A 62 13.86 -2.42 17.35
N LEU A 63 12.87 -2.53 16.46
CA LEU A 63 12.76 -3.65 15.53
C LEU A 63 14.00 -3.78 14.64
N ARG A 64 14.42 -2.68 14.03
CA ARG A 64 15.59 -2.65 13.16
C ARG A 64 16.87 -3.06 13.89
N GLU A 65 17.08 -2.56 15.11
CA GLU A 65 18.24 -2.85 15.93
C GLU A 65 18.25 -4.31 16.40
N ASN A 66 17.13 -4.81 16.93
CA ASN A 66 16.98 -6.18 17.38
C ASN A 66 17.20 -7.20 16.25
N LEU A 67 16.73 -6.90 15.05
CA LEU A 67 16.93 -7.72 13.86
C LEU A 67 18.31 -7.51 13.21
N LYS A 68 19.12 -6.54 13.70
CA LYS A 68 20.45 -6.18 13.17
C LYS A 68 20.43 -5.88 11.66
N LEU A 69 19.38 -5.24 11.18
CA LEU A 69 19.19 -4.97 9.76
C LEU A 69 20.13 -3.87 9.27
N ARG A 70 20.84 -4.15 8.17
CA ARG A 70 21.74 -3.20 7.50
C ARG A 70 21.07 -2.41 6.40
N ALA A 71 20.07 -2.99 5.74
CA ALA A 71 19.28 -2.31 4.73
C ALA A 71 18.55 -1.11 5.35
N ARG A 72 18.38 -0.04 4.57
CA ARG A 72 17.73 1.19 5.04
C ARG A 72 16.53 1.59 4.19
N GLY A 73 16.45 1.12 2.94
CA GLY A 73 15.30 1.38 2.07
C GLY A 73 14.12 0.54 2.51
N THR A 74 12.93 1.15 2.54
CA THR A 74 11.68 0.47 2.89
C THR A 74 10.65 0.59 1.79
N ALA A 75 9.85 -0.45 1.64
CA ALA A 75 8.54 -0.43 1.03
C ALA A 75 7.51 -0.50 2.15
N SER A 76 6.56 0.41 2.15
CA SER A 76 5.45 0.47 3.10
C SER A 76 4.15 0.70 2.35
N ALA A 77 3.02 0.50 3.01
CA ALA A 77 1.72 0.74 2.42
C ALA A 77 0.81 1.51 3.38
N ILE A 78 -0.22 2.13 2.83
CA ILE A 78 -1.23 2.93 3.52
C ILE A 78 -2.62 2.50 3.07
N SER A 79 -3.64 2.83 3.86
CA SER A 79 -5.06 2.62 3.55
C SER A 79 -5.93 3.60 4.35
N GLY A 80 -7.24 3.46 4.24
CA GLY A 80 -8.19 4.25 5.01
C GLY A 80 -8.83 5.39 4.22
N HIS A 81 -9.57 6.24 4.93
CA HIS A 81 -10.42 7.28 4.32
C HIS A 81 -9.67 8.35 3.52
N SER A 82 -8.37 8.48 3.76
CA SER A 82 -7.48 9.41 3.05
C SER A 82 -6.92 8.82 1.75
N VAL A 83 -7.27 7.58 1.40
CA VAL A 83 -6.85 6.86 0.20
C VAL A 83 -8.05 6.58 -0.69
N ILE A 84 -7.92 6.88 -1.97
CA ILE A 84 -8.94 6.63 -2.99
C ILE A 84 -8.33 5.78 -4.10
N VAL A 85 -9.02 4.71 -4.44
CA VAL A 85 -8.77 3.90 -5.63
C VAL A 85 -10.01 3.98 -6.50
N LYS A 86 -9.88 4.51 -7.71
CA LYS A 86 -11.02 4.76 -8.59
C LYS A 86 -10.71 4.34 -10.01
N LYS A 87 -11.54 3.44 -10.56
CA LYS A 87 -11.54 3.13 -11.98
C LYS A 87 -12.36 4.18 -12.73
N ALA A 88 -11.85 4.65 -13.87
CA ALA A 88 -12.48 5.58 -14.77
C ALA A 88 -12.30 5.14 -16.23
N GLU A 89 -13.21 5.53 -17.11
CA GLU A 89 -13.03 5.41 -18.55
C GLU A 89 -12.58 6.75 -19.12
N LEU A 90 -11.50 6.74 -19.89
CA LEU A 90 -10.95 7.90 -20.59
C LEU A 90 -10.80 7.61 -22.08
N PRO A 91 -10.75 8.63 -22.94
CA PRO A 91 -10.36 8.45 -24.35
C PRO A 91 -9.00 7.76 -24.47
N LEU A 92 -8.82 6.96 -25.51
CA LEU A 92 -7.53 6.30 -25.76
C LEU A 92 -6.40 7.33 -25.85
N MET A 93 -5.40 7.16 -25.01
CA MET A 93 -4.19 7.95 -25.00
C MET A 93 -3.01 7.12 -24.47
N SER A 94 -1.80 7.57 -24.75
CA SER A 94 -0.59 6.94 -24.18
C SER A 94 -0.41 7.28 -22.69
N GLN A 95 0.39 6.49 -21.98
CA GLN A 95 0.77 6.79 -20.59
C GLN A 95 1.43 8.17 -20.44
N ALA A 96 2.19 8.62 -21.45
CA ALA A 96 2.82 9.93 -21.43
C ALA A 96 1.82 11.07 -21.56
N GLU A 97 0.77 10.91 -22.38
CA GLU A 97 -0.32 11.88 -22.52
C GLU A 97 -1.17 11.92 -21.24
N LEU A 98 -1.51 10.75 -20.68
CA LEU A 98 -2.23 10.66 -19.42
C LEU A 98 -1.49 11.38 -18.29
N GLN A 99 -0.17 11.22 -18.18
CA GLN A 99 0.63 11.91 -17.16
C GLN A 99 0.58 13.45 -17.30
N GLN A 100 0.43 13.99 -18.51
CA GLN A 100 0.33 15.43 -18.73
C GLN A 100 -1.05 15.99 -18.34
N THR A 101 -2.10 15.20 -18.46
CA THR A 101 -3.49 15.59 -18.16
C THR A 101 -3.99 15.01 -16.84
N LEU A 102 -3.15 14.25 -16.14
CA LEU A 102 -3.50 13.44 -14.97
C LEU A 102 -4.32 14.21 -13.92
N MET A 103 -3.88 15.41 -13.55
CA MET A 103 -4.56 16.22 -12.52
C MET A 103 -5.94 16.67 -12.99
N ILE A 104 -6.09 17.03 -14.25
CA ILE A 104 -7.35 17.49 -14.84
C ILE A 104 -8.34 16.34 -14.95
N GLU A 105 -7.87 15.19 -15.45
CA GLU A 105 -8.70 14.00 -15.59
C GLU A 105 -9.15 13.45 -14.23
N ALA A 106 -8.24 13.41 -13.24
CA ALA A 106 -8.53 12.88 -11.93
C ALA A 106 -9.47 13.75 -11.09
N GLU A 107 -9.50 15.07 -11.31
CA GLU A 107 -10.30 16.02 -10.53
C GLU A 107 -11.80 15.64 -10.50
N GLN A 108 -12.30 15.01 -11.56
CA GLN A 108 -13.69 14.59 -11.66
C GLN A 108 -14.02 13.35 -10.81
N TYR A 109 -13.00 12.58 -10.43
CA TYR A 109 -13.14 11.28 -9.78
C TYR A 109 -12.64 11.27 -8.32
N ILE A 110 -11.77 12.22 -7.96
CA ILE A 110 -11.16 12.30 -6.63
C ILE A 110 -11.93 13.33 -5.79
N PRO A 111 -12.52 12.92 -4.64
CA PRO A 111 -13.33 13.81 -3.80
C PRO A 111 -12.49 14.71 -2.86
N PHE A 112 -11.22 14.89 -3.15
CA PHE A 112 -10.28 15.76 -2.43
C PHE A 112 -9.81 16.88 -3.34
N ASP A 113 -9.30 17.97 -2.76
CA ASP A 113 -8.56 18.97 -3.53
C ASP A 113 -7.35 18.28 -4.17
N ILE A 114 -7.24 18.37 -5.50
CA ILE A 114 -6.19 17.71 -6.26
C ILE A 114 -4.79 18.20 -5.87
N ASN A 115 -4.70 19.42 -5.32
CA ASN A 115 -3.45 19.99 -4.83
C ASN A 115 -3.01 19.41 -3.48
N ASP A 116 -3.93 18.79 -2.73
CA ASP A 116 -3.67 18.23 -1.41
C ASP A 116 -3.43 16.72 -1.42
N VAL A 117 -3.37 16.12 -2.62
CA VAL A 117 -3.13 14.68 -2.77
C VAL A 117 -1.85 14.38 -3.53
N TYR A 118 -1.25 13.23 -3.21
CA TYR A 118 -0.38 12.50 -4.14
C TYR A 118 -1.27 11.67 -5.03
N LEU A 119 -1.01 11.69 -6.32
CA LEU A 119 -1.83 11.07 -7.35
C LEU A 119 -0.95 10.24 -8.27
N ASP A 120 -1.40 9.04 -8.57
CA ASP A 120 -0.81 8.17 -9.59
C ASP A 120 -1.91 7.52 -10.44
N SER A 121 -1.54 6.98 -11.59
CA SER A 121 -2.48 6.34 -12.51
C SER A 121 -1.85 5.17 -13.24
N PHE A 122 -2.70 4.19 -13.54
CA PHE A 122 -2.32 3.02 -14.31
C PHE A 122 -3.37 2.72 -15.38
N ILE A 123 -2.95 2.56 -16.64
CA ILE A 123 -3.83 2.14 -17.74
C ILE A 123 -4.03 0.64 -17.62
N LEU A 124 -5.29 0.21 -17.37
CA LEU A 124 -5.65 -1.20 -17.26
C LEU A 124 -5.76 -1.87 -18.64
N GLY A 125 -6.09 -1.11 -19.69
CA GLY A 125 -6.25 -1.57 -21.04
C GLY A 125 -7.37 -0.84 -21.79
N GLU A 126 -7.67 -1.30 -23.01
CA GLU A 126 -8.83 -0.80 -23.76
C GLU A 126 -10.13 -1.19 -23.05
N SER A 127 -11.15 -0.30 -23.07
CA SER A 127 -12.45 -0.60 -22.50
C SER A 127 -13.12 -1.73 -23.27
N LEU A 128 -13.66 -2.72 -22.55
CA LEU A 128 -14.43 -3.80 -23.16
C LEU A 128 -15.78 -3.36 -23.72
N GLU A 129 -16.27 -2.21 -23.27
CA GLU A 129 -17.60 -1.68 -23.66
C GLU A 129 -17.50 -0.67 -24.81
N ARG A 130 -16.37 0.05 -24.90
CA ARG A 130 -16.18 1.15 -25.84
C ARG A 130 -14.78 1.13 -26.45
N SER A 131 -14.70 0.84 -27.75
CA SER A 131 -13.44 0.69 -28.48
C SER A 131 -12.63 2.01 -28.66
N ASP A 132 -13.23 3.15 -28.37
CA ASP A 132 -12.61 4.48 -28.39
C ASP A 132 -12.12 4.95 -27.03
N MET A 133 -12.29 4.10 -25.99
CA MET A 133 -11.98 4.40 -24.59
C MET A 133 -11.00 3.40 -24.01
N MET A 134 -10.35 3.79 -22.94
CA MET A 134 -9.49 2.94 -22.11
C MET A 134 -9.93 3.00 -20.65
N ASP A 135 -9.71 1.90 -19.94
CA ASP A 135 -9.88 1.82 -18.50
C ASP A 135 -8.62 2.32 -17.80
N VAL A 136 -8.77 3.25 -16.88
CA VAL A 136 -7.69 3.82 -16.08
C VAL A 136 -8.00 3.64 -14.60
N LEU A 137 -7.01 3.23 -13.84
CA LEU A 137 -7.06 3.22 -12.39
C LEU A 137 -6.38 4.49 -11.86
N PHE A 138 -7.12 5.34 -11.17
CA PHE A 138 -6.60 6.45 -10.40
C PHE A 138 -6.40 6.04 -8.96
N VAL A 139 -5.27 6.44 -8.41
CA VAL A 139 -4.91 6.21 -7.02
C VAL A 139 -4.48 7.53 -6.41
N ALA A 140 -5.19 7.97 -5.38
CA ALA A 140 -4.90 9.21 -4.69
C ALA A 140 -4.82 9.00 -3.18
N SER A 141 -3.91 9.69 -2.54
CA SER A 141 -3.82 9.76 -1.09
C SER A 141 -3.57 11.19 -0.64
N LYS A 142 -4.19 11.61 0.45
CA LYS A 142 -3.86 12.90 1.07
C LYS A 142 -2.37 12.97 1.37
N LYS A 143 -1.75 14.10 1.04
CA LYS A 143 -0.32 14.35 1.27
C LYS A 143 0.05 14.19 2.73
N GLU A 144 -0.79 14.71 3.64
CA GLU A 144 -0.60 14.64 5.08
C GLU A 144 -0.36 13.19 5.55
N LEU A 145 -1.21 12.23 5.14
CA LEU A 145 -1.06 10.82 5.51
C LEU A 145 0.28 10.25 5.04
N VAL A 146 0.62 10.45 3.76
CA VAL A 146 1.87 9.93 3.17
C VAL A 146 3.10 10.56 3.82
N ASP A 147 3.03 11.87 4.10
CA ASP A 147 4.14 12.64 4.67
C ASP A 147 4.38 12.25 6.13
N ASP A 148 3.34 11.99 6.91
CA ASP A 148 3.44 11.54 8.31
C ASP A 148 4.09 10.16 8.40
N TYR A 149 3.62 9.19 7.60
CA TYR A 149 4.23 7.86 7.53
C TYR A 149 5.68 7.93 7.04
N SER A 150 5.93 8.70 5.99
CA SER A 150 7.28 8.91 5.46
C SER A 150 8.20 9.57 6.49
N SER A 151 7.69 10.51 7.29
CA SER A 151 8.44 11.20 8.34
C SER A 151 8.77 10.26 9.50
N ALA A 152 7.80 9.45 9.95
CA ALA A 152 8.05 8.44 10.98
C ALA A 152 9.13 7.44 10.54
N ILE A 153 9.09 6.97 9.29
CA ILE A 153 10.10 6.08 8.70
C ILE A 153 11.48 6.75 8.67
N ARG A 154 11.56 8.02 8.22
CA ARG A 154 12.83 8.78 8.20
C ARG A 154 13.39 9.00 9.60
N ASN A 155 12.54 9.37 10.56
CA ASN A 155 12.93 9.60 11.96
C ASN A 155 13.42 8.31 12.65
N ALA A 156 12.96 7.15 12.18
CA ALA A 156 13.46 5.84 12.60
C ALA A 156 14.80 5.45 11.92
N GLY A 157 15.39 6.34 11.10
CA GLY A 157 16.67 6.12 10.42
C GLY A 157 16.58 5.21 9.20
N LEU A 158 15.38 5.00 8.67
CA LEU A 158 15.09 4.29 7.43
C LEU A 158 14.82 5.28 6.29
N LYS A 159 14.72 4.77 5.06
CA LYS A 159 14.43 5.56 3.85
C LYS A 159 13.15 5.04 3.22
N PRO A 160 12.05 5.79 3.24
CA PRO A 160 10.84 5.42 2.50
C PRO A 160 11.17 5.52 1.00
N MET A 161 11.22 4.38 0.33
CA MET A 161 11.55 4.27 -1.09
C MET A 161 10.31 3.99 -1.94
N LEU A 162 9.33 3.33 -1.35
CA LEU A 162 8.05 3.01 -1.94
C LEU A 162 6.96 3.19 -0.87
N MET A 163 5.89 3.89 -1.24
CA MET A 163 4.64 3.94 -0.49
C MET A 163 3.55 3.41 -1.41
N ASP A 164 2.99 2.27 -1.03
CA ASP A 164 1.94 1.57 -1.78
C ASP A 164 0.59 1.72 -1.07
N ILE A 165 -0.40 1.01 -1.53
CA ILE A 165 -1.70 0.86 -0.87
C ILE A 165 -1.85 -0.58 -0.39
N ASP A 166 -2.42 -0.76 0.82
CA ASP A 166 -2.54 -2.06 1.48
C ASP A 166 -3.15 -3.13 0.57
N VAL A 167 -4.20 -2.78 -0.19
CA VAL A 167 -4.88 -3.72 -1.11
C VAL A 167 -4.00 -4.17 -2.28
N PHE A 168 -3.09 -3.31 -2.79
CA PHE A 168 -2.16 -3.70 -3.86
C PHE A 168 -0.96 -4.48 -3.33
N ALA A 169 -0.53 -4.21 -2.11
CA ALA A 169 0.47 -5.04 -1.44
C ALA A 169 -0.05 -6.48 -1.25
N LEU A 170 -1.34 -6.64 -0.87
CA LEU A 170 -2.01 -7.94 -0.81
C LEU A 170 -2.13 -8.62 -2.17
N GLU A 171 -2.49 -7.87 -3.21
CA GLU A 171 -2.55 -8.36 -4.60
C GLU A 171 -1.19 -8.90 -5.04
N THR A 172 -0.13 -8.11 -4.88
CA THR A 172 1.24 -8.52 -5.18
C THR A 172 1.66 -9.78 -4.41
N MET A 173 1.30 -9.89 -3.13
CA MET A 173 1.55 -11.09 -2.33
C MET A 173 0.81 -12.30 -2.90
N TYR A 174 -0.45 -12.13 -3.30
CA TYR A 174 -1.25 -13.19 -3.90
C TYR A 174 -0.65 -13.65 -5.23
N GLU A 175 -0.32 -12.76 -6.15
CA GLU A 175 0.30 -13.06 -7.43
C GLU A 175 1.62 -13.86 -7.30
N VAL A 176 2.47 -13.44 -6.35
CA VAL A 176 3.76 -14.09 -6.10
C VAL A 176 3.60 -15.52 -5.58
N ASN A 177 2.57 -15.77 -4.74
CA ASN A 177 2.38 -17.07 -4.09
C ASN A 177 1.46 -18.02 -4.87
N TYR A 178 0.62 -17.50 -5.76
CA TYR A 178 -0.37 -18.26 -6.53
C TYR A 178 -0.33 -17.93 -8.02
N PRO A 179 0.85 -18.04 -8.69
CA PRO A 179 1.03 -17.63 -10.09
C PRO A 179 0.18 -18.45 -11.08
N ASP A 180 -0.17 -19.68 -10.71
CA ASP A 180 -0.95 -20.60 -11.54
C ASP A 180 -2.44 -20.66 -11.10
N ALA A 181 -2.91 -19.68 -10.32
CA ALA A 181 -4.31 -19.65 -9.93
C ALA A 181 -5.19 -19.54 -11.19
N PRO A 182 -6.27 -20.36 -11.27
CA PRO A 182 -7.15 -20.32 -12.43
C PRO A 182 -7.78 -18.94 -12.58
N GLU A 183 -8.09 -18.56 -13.82
CA GLU A 183 -8.91 -17.38 -14.12
C GLU A 183 -10.19 -17.45 -13.30
N SER A 184 -10.27 -16.64 -12.27
CA SER A 184 -11.34 -16.69 -11.29
C SER A 184 -11.49 -15.34 -10.59
N VAL A 185 -12.64 -15.14 -9.99
CA VAL A 185 -12.85 -14.01 -9.10
C VAL A 185 -12.36 -14.41 -7.71
N VAL A 186 -11.40 -13.66 -7.18
CA VAL A 186 -10.79 -13.89 -5.86
C VAL A 186 -11.01 -12.69 -4.98
N ALA A 187 -11.50 -12.90 -3.76
CA ALA A 187 -11.56 -11.87 -2.73
C ALA A 187 -10.39 -12.03 -1.76
N LEU A 188 -9.54 -11.04 -1.69
CA LEU A 188 -8.50 -10.90 -0.67
C LEU A 188 -9.07 -10.08 0.47
N VAL A 189 -9.03 -10.61 1.69
CA VAL A 189 -9.59 -9.97 2.88
C VAL A 189 -8.51 -9.94 3.95
N ASP A 190 -8.04 -8.73 4.28
CA ASP A 190 -7.15 -8.51 5.41
C ASP A 190 -7.96 -7.99 6.61
N VAL A 191 -7.95 -8.74 7.70
CA VAL A 191 -8.63 -8.38 8.95
C VAL A 191 -7.61 -7.86 9.94
N GLY A 192 -7.39 -6.54 9.91
CA GLY A 192 -6.51 -5.86 10.85
C GLY A 192 -7.16 -5.63 12.22
N ALA A 193 -6.47 -4.95 13.12
CA ALA A 193 -6.97 -4.65 14.47
C ALA A 193 -8.12 -3.64 14.45
N SER A 194 -8.03 -2.59 13.62
CA SER A 194 -9.04 -1.50 13.55
C SER A 194 -9.71 -1.36 12.18
N MET A 195 -9.19 -2.02 11.14
CA MET A 195 -9.67 -1.89 9.78
C MET A 195 -9.65 -3.24 9.06
N ILE A 196 -10.62 -3.46 8.20
CA ILE A 196 -10.66 -4.57 7.24
C ILE A 196 -10.45 -3.99 5.85
N ASN A 197 -9.46 -4.51 5.12
CA ASN A 197 -9.23 -4.17 3.72
C ASN A 197 -9.72 -5.32 2.84
N ILE A 198 -10.53 -5.01 1.84
CA ILE A 198 -11.07 -5.97 0.89
C ILE A 198 -10.60 -5.58 -0.51
N ASN A 199 -10.02 -6.54 -1.23
CA ASN A 199 -9.69 -6.42 -2.64
C ASN A 199 -10.30 -7.60 -3.41
N VAL A 200 -11.10 -7.31 -4.43
CA VAL A 200 -11.66 -8.35 -5.31
C VAL A 200 -10.92 -8.28 -6.63
N LEU A 201 -10.28 -9.38 -6.96
CA LEU A 201 -9.55 -9.56 -8.21
C LEU A 201 -10.41 -10.35 -9.19
N LYS A 202 -10.35 -9.97 -10.45
CA LYS A 202 -10.83 -10.77 -11.59
C LYS A 202 -9.72 -10.86 -12.62
N ASP A 203 -9.36 -12.07 -12.98
CA ASP A 203 -8.28 -12.34 -13.94
C ASP A 203 -6.96 -11.63 -13.57
N GLY A 204 -6.65 -11.62 -12.26
CA GLY A 204 -5.44 -10.99 -11.70
C GLY A 204 -5.51 -9.46 -11.56
N MET A 205 -6.59 -8.79 -11.93
CA MET A 205 -6.74 -7.34 -11.82
C MET A 205 -7.76 -6.95 -10.75
N SER A 206 -7.44 -5.94 -9.94
CA SER A 206 -8.37 -5.37 -8.96
C SER A 206 -9.57 -4.73 -9.66
N ILE A 207 -10.77 -5.26 -9.38
CA ILE A 207 -12.04 -4.72 -9.88
C ILE A 207 -12.85 -4.00 -8.80
N PHE A 208 -12.52 -4.23 -7.53
CA PHE A 208 -13.16 -3.60 -6.39
C PHE A 208 -12.22 -3.59 -5.19
N ALA A 209 -12.06 -2.42 -4.59
CA ALA A 209 -11.31 -2.26 -3.35
C ALA A 209 -12.14 -1.45 -2.34
N ARG A 210 -12.11 -1.88 -1.07
CA ARG A 210 -12.83 -1.19 0.00
C ARG A 210 -12.18 -1.39 1.36
N ASP A 211 -12.10 -0.28 2.10
CA ASP A 211 -11.73 -0.27 3.51
C ASP A 211 -12.98 -0.15 4.39
N ILE A 212 -13.02 -0.93 5.47
CA ILE A 212 -14.10 -0.92 6.45
C ILE A 212 -13.49 -0.60 7.81
N SER A 213 -13.95 0.49 8.45
CA SER A 213 -13.50 0.91 9.78
C SER A 213 -14.04 0.00 10.88
N MET A 214 -13.71 -1.27 10.79
CA MET A 214 -14.01 -2.34 11.75
C MET A 214 -12.85 -3.33 11.71
N GLY A 215 -12.50 -3.91 12.86
CA GLY A 215 -11.40 -4.88 12.91
C GLY A 215 -11.51 -5.83 14.09
N GLY A 216 -10.49 -6.68 14.24
CA GLY A 216 -10.44 -7.73 15.26
C GLY A 216 -10.53 -7.21 16.69
N ARG A 217 -10.10 -5.96 16.97
CA ARG A 217 -10.19 -5.34 18.29
C ARG A 217 -11.63 -5.30 18.80
N GLN A 218 -12.60 -4.97 17.97
CA GLN A 218 -14.02 -4.93 18.35
C GLN A 218 -14.59 -6.29 18.78
N LEU A 219 -13.92 -7.39 18.37
CA LEU A 219 -14.30 -8.75 18.80
C LEU A 219 -13.60 -9.15 20.10
N THR A 220 -12.44 -8.58 20.41
CA THR A 220 -11.62 -8.97 21.57
C THR A 220 -11.84 -8.08 22.80
N GLU A 221 -12.40 -6.89 22.66
CA GLU A 221 -12.68 -5.93 23.73
C GLU A 221 -14.14 -5.99 24.25
N ARG A 222 -14.87 -7.07 23.92
CA ARG A 222 -16.25 -7.32 24.43
C ARG A 222 -16.26 -8.15 25.72
#